data_6ec8e57bb8ec7b135c5f0df321ea509c
#
_entry.id   6ec8e57bb8ec7b135c5f0df321ea509c
#
_cell.length_a   1.000
_cell.length_b   1.000
_cell.length_c   1.000
_cell.angle_alpha   90.00
_cell.angle_beta   90.00
_cell.angle_gamma   90.00
#
_symmetry.space_group_name_H-M   'P 1'
#
loop_
_entity.id
_entity.type
_entity.pdbx_description
1 polymer ?
#
loop_
_entity_poly.entity_id
_entity_poly.type
_entity_poly.pdbx_seq_one_letter_code
_entity_poly.pdbx_strand_id
1 'polypeptide(L)'
;MHQVICATTNPAKIQAILQAFHEIFGEGSCHIASIAVESGVPEQPFGSEETRAGARNRVANARRLLPEADFWVAIEAGIDGDSTFSWVVIENTTQRGEARSATLPLPAVILEKVREGEALGPVMSRYTGIDEIGRKEGAIGVFTAGKLTRASVYHQAVILALSPFHNAVY
;
A
#
# COMPACT_ATOMS: atom_id res chain seq x y z
N MET A 1 12.62 -15.86 -13.33
CA MET A 1 11.50 -15.68 -12.36
C MET A 1 11.96 -14.67 -11.32
N HIS A 2 11.28 -13.54 -11.22
CA HIS A 2 11.64 -12.48 -10.26
C HIS A 2 11.23 -12.84 -8.84
N GLN A 3 12.13 -12.62 -7.90
CA GLN A 3 11.86 -12.73 -6.46
C GLN A 3 11.37 -11.36 -5.97
N VAL A 4 10.13 -11.27 -5.54
CA VAL A 4 9.49 -10.02 -5.10
C VAL A 4 9.13 -10.13 -3.61
N ILE A 5 9.67 -9.23 -2.82
CA ILE A 5 9.39 -9.16 -1.38
C ILE A 5 8.35 -8.07 -1.12
N CYS A 6 7.19 -8.46 -0.63
CA CYS A 6 6.17 -7.56 -0.12
C CYS A 6 6.46 -7.22 1.34
N ALA A 7 6.77 -5.98 1.62
CA ALA A 7 7.03 -5.47 2.97
C ALA A 7 5.71 -5.26 3.75
N THR A 8 4.87 -6.27 3.76
CA THR A 8 3.54 -6.28 4.38
C THR A 8 3.02 -7.70 4.53
N THR A 9 2.13 -7.91 5.50
CA THR A 9 1.35 -9.14 5.66
C THR A 9 -0.15 -8.94 5.35
N ASN A 10 -0.53 -7.74 4.88
CA ASN A 10 -1.92 -7.44 4.54
C ASN A 10 -2.32 -8.11 3.22
N PRO A 11 -3.35 -8.98 3.20
CA PRO A 11 -3.73 -9.74 2.01
C PRO A 11 -4.12 -8.86 0.81
N ALA A 12 -4.83 -7.76 1.04
CA ALA A 12 -5.23 -6.85 -0.03
C ALA A 12 -4.03 -6.19 -0.71
N LYS A 13 -3.00 -5.83 0.06
CA LYS A 13 -1.75 -5.29 -0.48
C LYS A 13 -0.97 -6.34 -1.28
N ILE A 14 -0.84 -7.55 -0.73
CA ILE A 14 -0.14 -8.66 -1.39
C ILE A 14 -0.82 -9.03 -2.72
N GLN A 15 -2.15 -9.13 -2.73
CA GLN A 15 -2.92 -9.43 -3.93
C GLN A 15 -2.73 -8.37 -5.01
N ALA A 16 -2.79 -7.09 -4.64
CA ALA A 16 -2.59 -5.98 -5.56
C ALA A 16 -1.17 -5.99 -6.19
N ILE A 17 -0.15 -6.27 -5.38
CA ILE A 17 1.23 -6.39 -5.85
C ILE A 17 1.38 -7.58 -6.81
N LEU A 18 0.89 -8.75 -6.43
CA LEU A 18 0.95 -9.96 -7.26
C LEU A 18 0.31 -9.73 -8.63
N GLN A 19 -0.91 -9.19 -8.64
CA GLN A 19 -1.64 -8.92 -9.88
C GLN A 19 -0.88 -7.94 -10.76
N ALA A 20 -0.43 -6.82 -10.23
CA ALA A 20 0.30 -5.80 -11.00
C ALA A 20 1.61 -6.33 -11.58
N PHE A 21 2.37 -7.10 -10.82
CA PHE A 21 3.61 -7.72 -11.31
C PHE A 21 3.34 -8.74 -12.41
N HIS A 22 2.30 -9.57 -12.29
CA HIS A 22 1.92 -10.52 -13.36
C HIS A 22 1.48 -9.80 -14.63
N GLU A 23 0.74 -8.70 -14.52
CA GLU A 23 0.31 -7.92 -15.69
C GLU A 23 1.49 -7.25 -16.42
N ILE A 24 2.49 -6.77 -15.69
CA ILE A 24 3.66 -6.08 -16.27
C ILE A 24 4.72 -7.06 -16.80
N PHE A 25 5.03 -8.11 -16.03
CA PHE A 25 6.12 -9.03 -16.35
C PHE A 25 5.69 -10.39 -16.91
N GLY A 26 4.37 -10.64 -16.93
CA GLY A 26 3.79 -11.90 -17.39
C GLY A 26 3.38 -12.83 -16.25
N GLU A 27 2.32 -13.60 -16.49
CA GLU A 27 1.85 -14.59 -15.52
C GLU A 27 2.92 -15.64 -15.23
N GLY A 28 3.10 -15.97 -13.95
CA GLY A 28 4.14 -16.91 -13.51
C GLY A 28 5.58 -16.38 -13.56
N SER A 29 5.79 -15.12 -13.93
CA SER A 29 7.11 -14.49 -13.98
C SER A 29 7.69 -14.14 -12.61
N CYS A 30 6.85 -14.07 -11.58
CA CYS A 30 7.23 -13.59 -10.25
C CYS A 30 6.89 -14.60 -9.15
N HIS A 31 7.81 -14.74 -8.21
CA HIS A 31 7.57 -15.40 -6.93
C HIS A 31 7.43 -14.34 -5.85
N ILE A 32 6.26 -14.30 -5.19
CA ILE A 32 5.95 -13.31 -4.16
C ILE A 32 6.18 -13.93 -2.78
N ALA A 33 6.97 -13.25 -1.96
CA ALA A 33 7.09 -13.53 -0.53
C ALA A 33 6.73 -12.29 0.27
N SER A 34 6.18 -12.47 1.46
CA SER A 34 5.78 -11.38 2.34
C SER A 34 6.57 -11.39 3.65
N ILE A 35 6.86 -10.21 4.17
CA ILE A 35 7.54 -10.04 5.45
C ILE A 35 6.95 -8.87 6.22
N ALA A 36 6.78 -9.04 7.53
CA ALA A 36 6.43 -7.96 8.44
C ALA A 36 7.68 -7.12 8.75
N VAL A 37 7.61 -5.83 8.51
CA VAL A 37 8.67 -4.86 8.83
C VAL A 37 8.09 -3.58 9.39
N GLU A 38 8.88 -2.89 10.20
CA GLU A 38 8.49 -1.59 10.76
C GLU A 38 8.50 -0.50 9.68
N SER A 39 7.56 0.44 9.82
CA SER A 39 7.47 1.62 8.96
C SER A 39 8.31 2.80 9.47
N GLY A 40 8.65 2.82 10.76
CA GLY A 40 9.32 3.95 11.40
C GLY A 40 8.50 5.24 11.49
N VAL A 41 7.21 5.17 11.16
CA VAL A 41 6.22 6.25 11.31
C VAL A 41 5.07 5.76 12.18
N PRO A 42 4.18 6.64 12.70
CA PRO A 42 3.02 6.21 13.45
C PRO A 42 2.13 5.24 12.67
N GLU A 43 1.39 4.40 13.38
CA GLU A 43 0.45 3.42 12.78
C GLU A 43 -0.55 4.08 11.85
N GLN A 44 -1.01 5.30 12.20
CA GLN A 44 -1.83 6.15 11.34
C GLN A 44 -1.01 7.37 10.93
N PRO A 45 -0.33 7.35 9.77
CA PRO A 45 0.40 8.51 9.28
C PRO A 45 -0.52 9.65 8.85
N PHE A 46 -0.07 10.89 9.06
CA PHE A 46 -0.73 12.10 8.58
C PHE A 46 0.19 12.87 7.64
N GLY A 47 -0.39 13.29 6.52
CA GLY A 47 0.33 13.99 5.46
C GLY A 47 1.03 13.06 4.49
N SER A 48 1.25 13.61 3.29
CA SER A 48 1.85 12.86 2.17
C SER A 48 3.28 12.43 2.47
N GLU A 49 4.10 13.29 3.03
CA GLU A 49 5.52 13.00 3.26
C GLU A 49 5.75 11.96 4.35
N GLU A 50 5.01 12.00 5.46
CA GLU A 50 5.11 10.99 6.51
C GLU A 50 4.68 9.62 5.99
N THR A 51 3.60 9.55 5.22
CA THR A 51 3.12 8.30 4.61
C THR A 51 4.14 7.74 3.61
N ARG A 52 4.71 8.60 2.78
CA ARG A 52 5.77 8.23 1.83
C ARG A 52 7.03 7.71 2.55
N ALA A 53 7.44 8.40 3.62
CA ALA A 53 8.56 7.98 4.45
C ALA A 53 8.32 6.58 5.04
N GLY A 54 7.11 6.28 5.51
CA GLY A 54 6.73 4.97 6.00
C GLY A 54 6.91 3.86 4.96
N ALA A 55 6.45 4.10 3.72
CA ALA A 55 6.62 3.16 2.62
C ALA A 55 8.11 2.93 2.28
N ARG A 56 8.90 4.01 2.20
CA ARG A 56 10.36 3.93 1.97
C ARG A 56 11.09 3.16 3.06
N ASN A 57 10.75 3.41 4.32
CA ASN A 57 11.34 2.70 5.46
C ASN A 57 11.05 1.21 5.40
N ARG A 58 9.81 0.82 5.05
CA ARG A 58 9.46 -0.60 4.89
C ARG A 58 10.28 -1.28 3.79
N VAL A 59 10.45 -0.63 2.64
CA VAL A 59 11.30 -1.15 1.56
C VAL A 59 12.74 -1.31 2.03
N ALA A 60 13.31 -0.28 2.67
CA ALA A 60 14.68 -0.34 3.19
C ALA A 60 14.86 -1.45 4.24
N ASN A 61 13.91 -1.62 5.14
CA ASN A 61 13.95 -2.66 6.16
C ASN A 61 13.80 -4.07 5.55
N ALA A 62 12.90 -4.26 4.59
CA ALA A 62 12.75 -5.52 3.89
C ALA A 62 13.99 -5.88 3.09
N ARG A 63 14.59 -4.92 2.39
CA ARG A 63 15.83 -5.09 1.64
C ARG A 63 17.00 -5.48 2.54
N ARG A 64 17.10 -4.90 3.73
CA ARG A 64 18.16 -5.28 4.70
C ARG A 64 18.00 -6.71 5.21
N LEU A 65 16.77 -7.18 5.41
CA LEU A 65 16.50 -8.52 5.92
C LEU A 65 16.59 -9.60 4.83
N LEU A 66 16.19 -9.28 3.62
CA LEU A 66 16.16 -10.21 2.47
C LEU A 66 16.83 -9.55 1.25
N PRO A 67 18.17 -9.40 1.26
CA PRO A 67 18.89 -8.63 0.25
C PRO A 67 18.98 -9.30 -1.12
N GLU A 68 18.71 -10.61 -1.21
CA GLU A 68 18.87 -11.41 -2.44
C GLU A 68 17.65 -11.40 -3.36
N ALA A 69 16.67 -10.52 -3.11
CA ALA A 69 15.49 -10.40 -3.98
C ALA A 69 15.77 -9.48 -5.18
N ASP A 70 14.92 -9.58 -6.19
CA ASP A 70 14.95 -8.69 -7.35
C ASP A 70 14.18 -7.39 -7.10
N PHE A 71 13.08 -7.47 -6.31
CA PHE A 71 12.24 -6.33 -5.97
C PHE A 71 11.81 -6.34 -4.51
N TRP A 72 11.71 -5.14 -3.93
CA TRP A 72 11.11 -4.88 -2.63
C TRP A 72 9.99 -3.86 -2.80
N VAL A 73 8.80 -4.19 -2.29
CA VAL A 73 7.58 -3.41 -2.51
C VAL A 73 6.93 -3.10 -1.17
N ALA A 74 6.57 -1.85 -0.96
CA ALA A 74 5.78 -1.42 0.18
C ALA A 74 4.60 -0.55 -0.25
N ILE A 75 3.52 -0.67 0.50
CA ILE A 75 2.34 0.18 0.43
C ILE A 75 2.04 0.71 1.83
N GLU A 76 2.09 2.00 2.01
CA GLU A 76 1.73 2.67 3.27
C GLU A 76 0.51 3.55 3.05
N ALA A 77 -0.50 3.41 3.93
CA ALA A 77 -1.70 4.21 3.89
C ALA A 77 -1.63 5.35 4.91
N GLY A 78 -2.21 6.49 4.58
CA GLY A 78 -2.25 7.68 5.43
C GLY A 78 -3.47 8.54 5.20
N ILE A 79 -3.54 9.61 5.96
CA ILE A 79 -4.54 10.67 5.85
C ILE A 79 -3.84 11.96 5.43
N ASP A 80 -4.35 12.62 4.40
CA ASP A 80 -3.87 13.92 3.97
C ASP A 80 -5.08 14.86 3.83
N GLY A 81 -5.10 15.91 4.63
CA GLY A 81 -6.28 16.76 4.76
C GLY A 81 -7.49 15.98 5.31
N ASP A 82 -8.51 15.83 4.51
CA ASP A 82 -9.75 15.10 4.82
C ASP A 82 -9.84 13.72 4.15
N SER A 83 -8.79 13.29 3.46
CA SER A 83 -8.83 12.13 2.58
C SER A 83 -7.84 11.07 2.98
N THR A 84 -8.22 9.79 2.80
CA THR A 84 -7.28 8.66 2.89
C THR A 84 -6.70 8.34 1.53
N PHE A 85 -5.46 7.89 1.52
CA PHE A 85 -4.69 7.53 0.33
C PHE A 85 -3.54 6.59 0.69
N SER A 86 -2.73 6.20 -0.28
CA SER A 86 -1.54 5.39 -0.04
C SER A 86 -0.37 5.84 -0.90
N TRP A 87 0.85 5.63 -0.41
CA TRP A 87 2.07 5.62 -1.20
C TRP A 87 2.50 4.19 -1.49
N VAL A 88 2.89 3.94 -2.72
CA VAL A 88 3.57 2.72 -3.16
C VAL A 88 5.02 3.06 -3.45
N VAL A 89 5.94 2.28 -2.90
CA VAL A 89 7.38 2.37 -3.17
C VAL A 89 7.86 1.00 -3.63
N ILE A 90 8.56 0.96 -4.75
CA ILE A 90 9.18 -0.24 -5.32
C ILE A 90 10.65 0.05 -5.56
N GLU A 91 11.51 -0.82 -5.11
CA GLU A 91 12.95 -0.79 -5.43
C GLU A 91 13.40 -2.09 -6.06
N ASN A 92 14.34 -1.99 -6.97
CA ASN A 92 15.22 -3.08 -7.34
C ASN A 92 16.67 -2.73 -6.92
N THR A 93 17.67 -3.36 -7.49
CA THR A 93 19.06 -3.08 -7.15
C THR A 93 19.57 -1.73 -7.64
N THR A 94 18.94 -1.15 -8.65
CA THR A 94 19.45 0.03 -9.38
C THR A 94 18.56 1.25 -9.32
N GLN A 95 17.26 1.08 -9.13
CA GLN A 95 16.31 2.20 -9.22
C GLN A 95 15.11 2.05 -8.30
N ARG A 96 14.37 3.14 -8.14
CA ARG A 96 13.15 3.24 -7.34
C ARG A 96 12.02 3.79 -8.19
N GLY A 97 10.84 3.18 -8.09
CA GLY A 97 9.59 3.71 -8.58
C GLY A 97 8.66 4.04 -7.41
N GLU A 98 7.98 5.16 -7.49
CA GLU A 98 7.04 5.61 -6.46
C GLU A 98 5.77 6.16 -7.10
N ALA A 99 4.63 5.87 -6.49
CA ALA A 99 3.36 6.43 -6.92
C ALA A 99 2.42 6.63 -5.73
N ARG A 100 1.62 7.67 -5.82
CA ARG A 100 0.52 7.94 -4.91
C ARG A 100 -0.78 7.36 -5.48
N SER A 101 -1.58 6.71 -4.63
CA SER A 101 -2.89 6.21 -5.04
C SER A 101 -3.91 7.34 -5.23
N ALA A 102 -5.06 7.01 -5.82
CA ALA A 102 -6.26 7.83 -5.72
C ALA A 102 -6.63 8.07 -4.26
N THR A 103 -7.33 9.16 -3.99
CA THR A 103 -7.77 9.59 -2.65
C THR A 103 -9.25 9.35 -2.45
N LEU A 104 -9.64 9.01 -1.22
CA LEU A 104 -11.03 8.91 -0.81
C LEU A 104 -11.31 9.95 0.28
N PRO A 105 -12.18 10.93 0.05
CA PRO A 105 -12.66 11.82 1.10
C PRO A 105 -13.37 11.01 2.20
N LEU A 106 -13.06 11.29 3.46
CA LEU A 106 -13.66 10.62 4.61
C LEU A 106 -14.80 11.46 5.20
N PRO A 107 -15.89 10.83 5.65
CA PRO A 107 -16.91 11.52 6.43
C PRO A 107 -16.32 12.17 7.68
N ALA A 108 -16.82 13.36 8.03
CA ALA A 108 -16.32 14.12 9.17
C ALA A 108 -16.30 13.31 10.48
N VAL A 109 -17.35 12.52 10.72
CA VAL A 109 -17.47 11.66 11.92
C VAL A 109 -16.35 10.61 12.02
N ILE A 110 -15.90 10.09 10.90
CA ILE A 110 -14.77 9.13 10.83
C ILE A 110 -13.44 9.87 11.01
N LEU A 111 -13.27 10.96 10.27
CA LEU A 111 -12.05 11.76 10.28
C LEU A 111 -11.76 12.34 11.68
N GLU A 112 -12.77 12.77 12.40
CA GLU A 112 -12.66 13.28 13.75
C GLU A 112 -12.04 12.24 14.70
N LYS A 113 -12.52 10.98 14.66
CA LYS A 113 -11.96 9.88 15.47
C LYS A 113 -10.51 9.57 15.12
N VAL A 114 -10.18 9.60 13.84
CA VAL A 114 -8.81 9.40 13.39
C VAL A 114 -7.90 10.53 13.86
N ARG A 115 -8.36 11.79 13.84
CA ARG A 115 -7.63 12.94 14.36
C ARG A 115 -7.47 12.92 15.89
N GLU A 116 -8.39 12.27 16.60
CA GLU A 116 -8.29 12.03 18.05
C GLU A 116 -7.25 10.96 18.42
N GLY A 117 -6.62 10.32 17.43
CA GLY A 117 -5.52 9.37 17.61
C GLY A 117 -5.87 7.91 17.33
N GLU A 118 -7.08 7.63 16.82
CA GLU A 118 -7.45 6.27 16.44
C GLU A 118 -7.03 5.95 15.00
N ALA A 119 -6.59 4.72 14.75
CA ALA A 119 -6.30 4.27 13.39
C ALA A 119 -7.61 4.08 12.58
N LEU A 120 -7.56 4.35 11.27
CA LEU A 120 -8.74 4.30 10.40
C LEU A 120 -9.41 2.91 10.39
N GLY A 121 -8.63 1.83 10.36
CA GLY A 121 -9.17 0.47 10.35
C GLY A 121 -10.09 0.17 11.54
N PRO A 122 -9.64 0.33 12.80
CA PRO A 122 -10.49 0.18 13.99
C PRO A 122 -11.72 1.09 14.01
N VAL A 123 -11.59 2.35 13.58
CA VAL A 123 -12.74 3.28 13.49
C VAL A 123 -13.77 2.74 12.50
N MET A 124 -13.33 2.30 11.33
CA MET A 124 -14.22 1.71 10.31
C MET A 124 -14.86 0.41 10.77
N SER A 125 -14.13 -0.44 11.49
CA SER A 125 -14.69 -1.68 12.03
C SER A 125 -15.85 -1.39 13.00
N ARG A 126 -15.71 -0.41 13.88
CA ARG A 126 -16.81 0.02 14.77
C ARG A 126 -17.99 0.62 14.01
N TYR A 127 -17.70 1.45 13.01
CA TYR A 127 -18.74 2.09 12.19
C TYR A 127 -19.56 1.08 11.39
N THR A 128 -18.91 0.08 10.80
CA THR A 128 -19.55 -0.93 9.95
C THR A 128 -20.05 -2.15 10.70
N GLY A 129 -19.54 -2.43 11.89
CA GLY A 129 -19.75 -3.70 12.60
C GLY A 129 -19.00 -4.90 11.96
N ILE A 130 -18.07 -4.64 11.04
CA ILE A 130 -17.27 -5.67 10.36
C ILE A 130 -15.87 -5.69 10.96
N ASP A 131 -15.50 -6.79 11.59
CA ASP A 131 -14.17 -6.97 12.16
C ASP A 131 -13.09 -6.97 11.07
N GLU A 132 -11.96 -6.35 11.37
CA GLU A 132 -10.79 -6.26 10.49
C GLU A 132 -11.10 -5.74 9.08
N ILE A 133 -12.05 -4.79 8.96
CA ILE A 133 -12.46 -4.20 7.68
C ILE A 133 -11.27 -3.70 6.85
N GLY A 134 -10.23 -3.23 7.51
CA GLY A 134 -9.00 -2.76 6.87
C GLY A 134 -8.19 -3.86 6.18
N ARG A 135 -8.41 -5.12 6.51
CA ARG A 135 -7.81 -6.28 5.83
C ARG A 135 -8.71 -6.86 4.73
N LYS A 136 -9.92 -6.37 4.63
CA LYS A 136 -10.96 -6.75 3.66
C LYS A 136 -11.14 -5.61 2.65
N GLU A 137 -12.37 -5.14 2.49
CA GLU A 137 -12.71 -4.07 1.52
C GLU A 137 -12.25 -2.66 1.93
N GLY A 138 -12.03 -2.42 3.23
CA GLY A 138 -11.60 -1.13 3.76
C GLY A 138 -12.64 -0.03 3.64
N ALA A 139 -12.28 1.18 4.07
CA ALA A 139 -13.14 2.35 3.94
C ALA A 139 -13.57 2.60 2.48
N ILE A 140 -12.67 2.41 1.54
CA ILE A 140 -12.98 2.64 0.13
C ILE A 140 -14.08 1.70 -0.39
N GLY A 141 -14.08 0.43 0.00
CA GLY A 141 -15.15 -0.51 -0.36
C GLY A 141 -16.49 -0.09 0.23
N VAL A 142 -16.48 0.30 1.51
CA VAL A 142 -17.69 0.77 2.21
C VAL A 142 -18.28 2.02 1.56
N PHE A 143 -17.49 3.06 1.37
CA PHE A 143 -17.97 4.36 0.89
C PHE A 143 -18.18 4.44 -0.62
N THR A 144 -17.75 3.45 -1.38
CA THR A 144 -18.03 3.34 -2.81
C THR A 144 -19.08 2.26 -3.14
N ALA A 145 -19.77 1.75 -2.15
CA ALA A 145 -20.75 0.67 -2.31
C ALA A 145 -20.17 -0.56 -3.05
N GLY A 146 -18.92 -0.91 -2.72
CA GLY A 146 -18.22 -2.04 -3.32
C GLY A 146 -17.74 -1.84 -4.77
N LYS A 147 -17.90 -0.64 -5.34
CA LYS A 147 -17.45 -0.35 -6.71
C LYS A 147 -15.92 -0.29 -6.83
N LEU A 148 -15.26 0.15 -5.77
CA LEU A 148 -13.81 0.10 -5.61
C LEU A 148 -13.47 -0.70 -4.34
N THR A 149 -12.31 -1.32 -4.34
CA THR A 149 -11.77 -2.03 -3.17
C THR A 149 -10.39 -1.49 -2.85
N ARG A 150 -9.86 -1.80 -1.66
CA ARG A 150 -8.46 -1.48 -1.34
C ARG A 150 -7.52 -2.13 -2.35
N ALA A 151 -7.77 -3.39 -2.70
CA ALA A 151 -6.95 -4.10 -3.67
C ALA A 151 -6.95 -3.42 -5.04
N SER A 152 -8.11 -2.97 -5.55
CA SER A 152 -8.19 -2.30 -6.85
C SER A 152 -7.46 -0.95 -6.88
N VAL A 153 -7.54 -0.18 -5.81
CA VAL A 153 -6.85 1.12 -5.70
C VAL A 153 -5.35 0.94 -5.51
N TYR A 154 -4.93 -0.04 -4.71
CA TYR A 154 -3.51 -0.39 -4.57
C TYR A 154 -2.93 -0.92 -5.88
N HIS A 155 -3.67 -1.77 -6.60
CA HIS A 155 -3.26 -2.32 -7.88
C HIS A 155 -2.91 -1.21 -8.89
N GLN A 156 -3.78 -0.22 -9.07
CA GLN A 156 -3.51 0.93 -9.93
C GLN A 156 -2.22 1.66 -9.51
N ALA A 157 -2.04 1.92 -8.23
CA ALA A 157 -0.87 2.62 -7.73
C ALA A 157 0.43 1.80 -7.91
N VAL A 158 0.36 0.46 -7.77
CA VAL A 158 1.50 -0.43 -8.03
C VAL A 158 1.88 -0.40 -9.51
N ILE A 159 0.91 -0.46 -10.44
CA ILE A 159 1.16 -0.32 -11.88
C ILE A 159 1.89 1.00 -12.18
N LEU A 160 1.43 2.11 -11.60
CA LEU A 160 2.07 3.42 -11.77
C LEU A 160 3.51 3.44 -11.23
N ALA A 161 3.74 2.85 -10.05
CA ALA A 161 5.07 2.76 -9.45
C ALA A 161 6.01 1.81 -10.21
N LEU A 162 5.48 0.86 -10.98
CA LEU A 162 6.26 -0.04 -11.83
C LEU A 162 6.74 0.62 -13.13
N SER A 163 6.21 1.79 -13.51
CA SER A 163 6.53 2.45 -14.78
C SER A 163 8.04 2.56 -15.08
N PRO A 164 8.93 2.89 -14.12
CA PRO A 164 10.36 3.01 -14.40
C PRO A 164 11.03 1.67 -14.75
N PHE A 165 10.47 0.55 -14.32
CA PHE A 165 11.12 -0.75 -14.44
C PHE A 165 10.91 -1.46 -15.77
N HIS A 166 10.00 -0.95 -16.59
CA HIS A 166 9.70 -1.52 -17.92
C HIS A 166 9.69 -0.47 -19.05
N ASN A 167 10.14 0.75 -18.76
CA ASN A 167 10.25 1.85 -19.70
C ASN A 167 11.68 2.38 -19.78
N ALA A 168 12.24 2.45 -20.97
CA ALA A 168 13.60 2.91 -21.19
C ALA A 168 13.79 4.44 -21.08
N VAL A 169 12.70 5.20 -20.93
CA VAL A 169 12.75 6.68 -20.84
C VAL A 169 12.85 7.22 -19.41
N TYR A 170 12.76 6.34 -18.41
CA TYR A 170 12.96 6.72 -17.01
C TYR A 170 14.41 6.68 -16.56
#